data_fe4d8ecf59055a3dfb1d87722d6971ef
#
_entry.id   fe4d8ecf59055a3dfb1d87722d6971ef
#
_cell.length_a   1.000
_cell.length_b   1.000
_cell.length_c   1.000
_cell.angle_alpha   90.00
_cell.angle_beta   90.00
_cell.angle_gamma   90.00
#
_symmetry.space_group_name_H-M   'P 1'
#
loop_
_entity.id
_entity.type
_entity.pdbx_description
1 polymer ?
#
loop_
_entity_poly.entity_id
_entity_poly.type
_entity_poly.pdbx_seq_one_letter_code
_entity_poly.pdbx_strand_id
1 'polypeptide(L)'
;LMETPYRGLLLYHGLGSGKTCSSIAVAESLLHTKKVYVMLPASLAENYKGEIRKCGDPIYAFEQHWSVKPIASPEDRDQAKAFGISEKFLDANGRYFVTTPDSPPNFKTLPLDVQNGIKKQIDDILDQRFTFINYNGLSTANMESLPENFDNCVVIIDEAHNLIGYAIKESLRKVLYDRIYNSRDCKIVALSGTPAVNRPREIAYLMNLLRGPIERISIPMKAASSWDEPLMTGFFRQLKDIDTIEF
;
A
#
# COMPACT_ATOMS: atom_id res chain seq x y z
N LEU A 1 -0.48 -11.24 -6.15
CA LEU A 1 0.15 -10.07 -6.79
C LEU A 1 1.67 -10.22 -6.98
N MET A 2 2.38 -10.98 -6.15
CA MET A 2 3.85 -11.15 -6.32
C MET A 2 4.21 -12.02 -7.52
N GLU A 3 3.48 -13.11 -7.73
CA GLU A 3 3.75 -14.10 -8.79
C GLU A 3 2.87 -13.91 -10.05
N THR A 4 2.10 -12.83 -10.09
CA THR A 4 1.22 -12.53 -11.22
C THR A 4 1.74 -11.35 -12.02
N PRO A 5 1.53 -11.30 -13.35
CA PRO A 5 1.91 -10.15 -14.16
C PRO A 5 1.09 -8.90 -13.83
N TYR A 6 0.03 -9.03 -13.02
CA TYR A 6 -0.84 -7.93 -12.69
C TYR A 6 -0.17 -6.93 -11.73
N ARG A 7 -0.20 -5.67 -12.14
CA ARG A 7 0.30 -4.55 -11.36
C ARG A 7 -0.65 -4.16 -10.24
N GLY A 8 -1.95 -4.18 -10.51
CA GLY A 8 -2.96 -3.62 -9.62
C GLY A 8 -4.12 -4.56 -9.33
N LEU A 9 -4.77 -4.31 -8.19
CA LEU A 9 -5.96 -4.99 -7.71
C LEU A 9 -7.03 -3.94 -7.35
N LEU A 10 -8.24 -4.13 -7.84
CA LEU A 10 -9.42 -3.38 -7.39
C LEU A 10 -10.20 -4.21 -6.37
N LEU A 11 -10.30 -3.71 -5.15
CA LEU A 11 -11.19 -4.25 -4.12
C LEU A 11 -12.53 -3.49 -4.19
N TYR A 12 -13.43 -4.04 -5.01
CA TYR A 12 -14.77 -3.51 -5.24
C TYR A 12 -15.80 -4.30 -4.43
N HIS A 13 -16.08 -3.81 -3.23
CA HIS A 13 -17.05 -4.42 -2.33
C HIS A 13 -17.91 -3.34 -1.67
N GLY A 14 -19.12 -3.71 -1.21
CA GLY A 14 -19.98 -2.83 -0.42
C GLY A 14 -19.37 -2.35 0.90
N LEU A 15 -20.01 -1.43 1.56
CA LEU A 15 -19.60 -0.96 2.89
C LEU A 15 -19.59 -2.11 3.90
N GLY A 16 -18.61 -2.13 4.80
CA GLY A 16 -18.51 -3.15 5.86
C GLY A 16 -18.01 -4.53 5.41
N SER A 17 -17.58 -4.72 4.17
CA SER A 17 -17.20 -6.03 3.59
C SER A 17 -15.72 -6.41 3.77
N GLY A 18 -14.98 -5.74 4.65
CA GLY A 18 -13.58 -6.09 4.93
C GLY A 18 -12.55 -5.60 3.90
N LYS A 19 -12.89 -4.63 3.03
CA LYS A 19 -11.94 -4.06 2.05
C LYS A 19 -10.62 -3.61 2.68
N THR A 20 -10.73 -2.86 3.77
CA THR A 20 -9.57 -2.33 4.48
C THR A 20 -8.67 -3.46 5.00
N CYS A 21 -9.25 -4.47 5.65
CA CYS A 21 -8.49 -5.64 6.11
C CYS A 21 -7.84 -6.42 4.96
N SER A 22 -8.53 -6.56 3.83
CA SER A 22 -7.94 -7.20 2.64
C SER A 22 -6.74 -6.40 2.10
N SER A 23 -6.83 -5.07 2.08
CA SER A 23 -5.70 -4.23 1.66
C SER A 23 -4.52 -4.29 2.63
N ILE A 24 -4.80 -4.36 3.94
CA ILE A 24 -3.79 -4.54 4.98
C ILE A 24 -3.08 -5.89 4.80
N ALA A 25 -3.81 -6.98 4.59
CA ALA A 25 -3.23 -8.30 4.34
C ALA A 25 -2.28 -8.31 3.13
N VAL A 26 -2.67 -7.63 2.03
CA VAL A 26 -1.79 -7.45 0.86
C VAL A 26 -0.55 -6.63 1.23
N ALA A 27 -0.70 -5.54 1.98
CA ALA A 27 0.42 -4.70 2.41
C ALA A 27 1.40 -5.50 3.27
N GLU A 28 0.91 -6.19 4.30
CA GLU A 28 1.73 -6.99 5.22
C GLU A 28 2.54 -8.07 4.48
N SER A 29 1.95 -8.70 3.47
CA SER A 29 2.66 -9.71 2.67
C SER A 29 3.83 -9.14 1.86
N LEU A 30 3.87 -7.83 1.63
CA LEU A 30 4.85 -7.14 0.79
C LEU A 30 5.83 -6.23 1.58
N LEU A 31 5.57 -6.00 2.88
CA LEU A 31 6.37 -5.10 3.73
C LEU A 31 7.86 -5.46 3.80
N HIS A 32 8.21 -6.75 3.64
CA HIS A 32 9.61 -7.18 3.68
C HIS A 32 10.42 -6.79 2.44
N THR A 33 9.73 -6.49 1.33
CA THR A 33 10.37 -6.23 0.04
C THR A 33 10.09 -4.84 -0.52
N LYS A 34 9.01 -4.21 -0.09
CA LYS A 34 8.51 -2.95 -0.66
C LYS A 34 8.09 -1.97 0.43
N LYS A 35 8.29 -0.67 0.16
CA LYS A 35 7.69 0.39 0.98
C LYS A 35 6.20 0.46 0.72
N VAL A 36 5.41 0.69 1.77
CA VAL A 36 3.95 0.78 1.68
C VAL A 36 3.50 2.22 1.87
N TYR A 37 2.79 2.73 0.88
CA TYR A 37 2.12 4.03 0.92
C TYR A 37 0.61 3.81 1.00
N VAL A 38 -0.03 4.44 1.98
CA VAL A 38 -1.49 4.40 2.15
C VAL A 38 -2.04 5.78 1.85
N MET A 39 -2.73 5.90 0.73
CA MET A 39 -3.33 7.14 0.24
C MET A 39 -4.81 7.15 0.56
N LEU A 40 -5.25 8.13 1.33
CA LEU A 40 -6.62 8.19 1.83
C LEU A 40 -7.05 9.64 2.16
N PRO A 41 -8.36 9.91 2.30
CA PRO A 41 -8.84 11.15 2.89
C PRO A 41 -8.38 11.30 4.35
N ALA A 42 -8.03 12.53 4.78
CA ALA A 42 -7.55 12.78 6.15
C ALA A 42 -8.49 12.25 7.24
N SER A 43 -9.80 12.35 7.01
CA SER A 43 -10.83 11.87 7.94
C SER A 43 -10.83 10.35 8.16
N LEU A 44 -10.20 9.58 7.27
CA LEU A 44 -10.15 8.12 7.34
C LEU A 44 -8.85 7.58 7.94
N ALA A 45 -7.83 8.43 8.16
CA ALA A 45 -6.51 7.99 8.60
C ALA A 45 -6.55 7.22 9.93
N GLU A 46 -7.22 7.77 10.94
CA GLU A 46 -7.32 7.11 12.25
C GLU A 46 -8.14 5.81 12.19
N ASN A 47 -9.20 5.79 11.38
CA ASN A 47 -9.98 4.57 11.16
C ASN A 47 -9.12 3.49 10.50
N TYR A 48 -8.32 3.85 9.49
CA TYR A 48 -7.44 2.91 8.81
C TYR A 48 -6.37 2.35 9.76
N LYS A 49 -5.71 3.21 10.57
CA LYS A 49 -4.79 2.78 11.64
C LYS A 49 -5.50 1.86 12.65
N GLY A 50 -6.75 2.16 12.98
CA GLY A 50 -7.59 1.31 13.84
C GLY A 50 -7.83 -0.09 13.25
N GLU A 51 -8.05 -0.17 11.94
CA GLU A 51 -8.22 -1.46 11.25
C GLU A 51 -6.88 -2.23 11.15
N ILE A 52 -5.73 -1.56 10.97
CA ILE A 52 -4.42 -2.23 11.04
C ILE A 52 -4.23 -2.92 12.40
N ARG A 53 -4.63 -2.26 13.50
CA ARG A 53 -4.53 -2.84 14.84
C ARG A 53 -5.45 -4.06 15.07
N LYS A 54 -6.50 -4.24 14.24
CA LYS A 54 -7.45 -5.36 14.35
C LYS A 54 -7.12 -6.53 13.44
N CYS A 55 -6.72 -6.24 12.21
CA CYS A 55 -6.55 -7.26 11.18
C CYS A 55 -5.15 -7.29 10.52
N GLY A 56 -4.21 -6.48 11.00
CA GLY A 56 -2.80 -6.56 10.64
C GLY A 56 -2.01 -7.50 11.54
N ASP A 57 -0.68 -7.37 11.52
CA ASP A 57 0.21 -8.14 12.38
C ASP A 57 -0.21 -7.98 13.88
N PRO A 58 -0.25 -9.08 14.64
CA PRO A 58 -0.52 -9.02 16.08
C PRO A 58 0.31 -8.02 16.86
N ILE A 59 1.50 -7.65 16.40
CA ILE A 59 2.36 -6.64 17.04
C ILE A 59 1.66 -5.27 17.23
N TYR A 60 0.63 -4.97 16.44
CA TYR A 60 -0.14 -3.72 16.55
C TYR A 60 -1.34 -3.81 17.50
N ALA A 61 -1.70 -5.01 17.95
CA ALA A 61 -2.88 -5.22 18.77
C ALA A 61 -2.63 -4.82 20.22
N PHE A 62 -3.58 -4.10 20.83
CA PHE A 62 -3.51 -3.75 22.24
C PHE A 62 -3.85 -4.91 23.19
N GLU A 63 -4.77 -5.80 22.76
CA GLU A 63 -5.29 -6.90 23.55
C GLU A 63 -4.28 -8.05 23.67
N GLN A 64 -3.14 -7.74 24.32
CA GLN A 64 -2.04 -8.66 24.57
C GLN A 64 -1.55 -8.51 26.00
N HIS A 65 -0.68 -9.43 26.45
CA HIS A 65 0.01 -9.31 27.72
C HIS A 65 1.29 -8.49 27.54
N TRP A 66 1.30 -7.28 28.07
CA TRP A 66 2.38 -6.33 27.93
C TRP A 66 3.28 -6.29 29.15
N SER A 67 4.59 -6.22 28.94
CA SER A 67 5.62 -6.01 29.94
C SER A 67 6.52 -4.85 29.55
N VAL A 68 6.98 -4.09 30.54
CA VAL A 68 7.90 -2.96 30.33
C VAL A 68 9.33 -3.48 30.39
N LYS A 69 10.16 -3.12 29.42
CA LYS A 69 11.61 -3.35 29.43
C LYS A 69 12.36 -2.02 29.44
N PRO A 70 13.22 -1.76 30.41
CA PRO A 70 14.14 -0.62 30.37
C PRO A 70 15.22 -0.87 29.32
N ILE A 71 15.76 0.21 28.76
CA ILE A 71 16.95 0.16 27.90
C ILE A 71 18.17 0.35 28.80
N ALA A 72 18.79 -0.76 29.18
CA ALA A 72 19.96 -0.76 30.06
C ALA A 72 21.26 -1.03 29.31
N SER A 73 21.18 -1.63 28.13
CA SER A 73 22.34 -2.06 27.32
C SER A 73 22.14 -1.79 25.83
N PRO A 74 23.20 -1.82 25.02
CA PRO A 74 23.11 -1.80 23.56
C PRO A 74 22.27 -2.96 23.01
N GLU A 75 22.33 -4.13 23.62
CA GLU A 75 21.59 -5.32 23.24
C GLU A 75 20.07 -5.12 23.38
N ASP A 76 19.63 -4.40 24.42
CA ASP A 76 18.22 -4.04 24.58
C ASP A 76 17.72 -3.14 23.44
N ARG A 77 18.59 -2.21 22.99
CA ARG A 77 18.29 -1.38 21.81
C ARG A 77 18.15 -2.19 20.54
N ASP A 78 19.08 -3.11 20.31
CA ASP A 78 19.06 -3.94 19.10
C ASP A 78 17.83 -4.85 19.08
N GLN A 79 17.43 -5.40 20.25
CA GLN A 79 16.17 -6.12 20.36
C GLN A 79 14.97 -5.25 20.06
N ALA A 80 14.90 -4.03 20.60
CA ALA A 80 13.80 -3.11 20.36
C ALA A 80 13.69 -2.72 18.86
N LYS A 81 14.84 -2.49 18.20
CA LYS A 81 14.87 -2.23 16.74
C LYS A 81 14.41 -3.42 15.92
N ALA A 82 14.72 -4.65 16.35
CA ALA A 82 14.24 -5.85 15.69
C ALA A 82 12.71 -5.97 15.71
N PHE A 83 12.03 -5.35 16.68
CA PHE A 83 10.57 -5.19 16.70
C PHE A 83 10.07 -4.03 15.84
N GLY A 84 10.95 -3.28 15.16
CA GLY A 84 10.58 -2.14 14.32
C GLY A 84 10.40 -0.84 15.08
N ILE A 85 10.91 -0.72 16.31
CA ILE A 85 10.85 0.50 17.12
C ILE A 85 11.98 1.44 16.68
N SER A 86 11.66 2.72 16.45
CA SER A 86 12.63 3.71 15.98
C SER A 86 13.61 4.14 17.08
N GLU A 87 14.83 4.52 16.67
CA GLU A 87 15.82 5.15 17.59
C GLU A 87 15.23 6.38 18.28
N LYS A 88 14.50 7.19 17.55
CA LYS A 88 13.84 8.38 18.07
C LYS A 88 12.91 8.06 19.24
N PHE A 89 12.13 6.98 19.12
CA PHE A 89 11.25 6.52 20.19
C PHE A 89 12.07 6.06 21.41
N LEU A 90 13.12 5.26 21.18
CA LEU A 90 13.98 4.73 22.25
C LEU A 90 14.69 5.83 23.03
N ASP A 91 15.22 6.83 22.33
CA ASP A 91 15.89 7.99 22.96
C ASP A 91 14.92 8.85 23.79
N ALA A 92 13.69 9.00 23.31
CA ALA A 92 12.68 9.81 24.00
C ALA A 92 12.10 9.14 25.25
N ASN A 93 12.09 7.79 25.30
CA ASN A 93 11.34 7.06 26.33
C ASN A 93 12.24 6.26 27.31
N GLY A 94 13.47 5.89 26.93
CA GLY A 94 14.39 5.09 27.78
C GLY A 94 13.88 3.69 28.13
N ARG A 95 12.75 3.29 27.55
CA ARG A 95 12.09 1.99 27.77
C ARG A 95 11.27 1.62 26.53
N TYR A 96 10.98 0.33 26.42
CA TYR A 96 10.09 -0.20 25.39
C TYR A 96 9.17 -1.28 25.98
N PHE A 97 8.18 -1.70 25.19
CA PHE A 97 7.16 -2.63 25.64
C PHE A 97 7.22 -3.89 24.78
N VAL A 98 7.15 -5.04 25.43
CA VAL A 98 7.14 -6.35 24.79
C VAL A 98 5.90 -7.12 25.16
N THR A 99 5.47 -8.00 24.28
CA THR A 99 4.36 -8.89 24.52
C THR A 99 4.87 -10.26 25.00
N THR A 100 4.10 -10.88 25.88
CA THR A 100 4.34 -12.27 26.32
C THR A 100 3.26 -13.15 25.70
N PRO A 101 3.61 -14.05 24.74
CA PRO A 101 2.67 -15.01 24.18
C PRO A 101 2.01 -15.87 25.26
N ASP A 102 0.82 -16.38 24.97
CA ASP A 102 0.07 -17.33 25.80
C ASP A 102 -0.30 -16.83 27.22
N SER A 103 -0.10 -15.54 27.48
CA SER A 103 -0.50 -14.91 28.75
C SER A 103 -1.80 -14.12 28.57
N PRO A 104 -2.69 -14.07 29.58
CA PRO A 104 -3.92 -13.29 29.51
C PRO A 104 -3.65 -11.81 29.21
N PRO A 105 -4.42 -11.17 28.31
CA PRO A 105 -4.27 -9.74 28.03
C PRO A 105 -4.40 -8.88 29.28
N ASN A 106 -3.50 -7.92 29.46
CA ASN A 106 -3.48 -7.05 30.62
C ASN A 106 -3.58 -5.56 30.28
N PHE A 107 -3.67 -5.18 29.02
CA PHE A 107 -3.59 -3.78 28.59
C PHE A 107 -4.54 -2.86 29.35
N LYS A 108 -5.79 -3.27 29.55
CA LYS A 108 -6.83 -2.46 30.25
C LYS A 108 -6.57 -2.28 31.76
N THR A 109 -5.77 -3.15 32.36
CA THR A 109 -5.44 -3.11 33.79
C THR A 109 -4.14 -2.38 34.09
N LEU A 110 -3.35 -2.04 33.05
CA LEU A 110 -2.10 -1.32 33.21
C LEU A 110 -2.33 0.16 33.59
N PRO A 111 -1.38 0.80 34.29
CA PRO A 111 -1.41 2.24 34.52
C PRO A 111 -1.52 3.05 33.23
N LEU A 112 -2.18 4.21 33.29
CA LEU A 112 -2.45 5.04 32.10
C LEU A 112 -1.18 5.49 31.37
N ASP A 113 -0.09 5.77 32.11
CA ASP A 113 1.20 6.14 31.51
C ASP A 113 1.79 4.99 30.68
N VAL A 114 1.65 3.75 31.17
CA VAL A 114 2.09 2.53 30.46
C VAL A 114 1.22 2.29 29.24
N GLN A 115 -0.10 2.38 29.37
CA GLN A 115 -1.01 2.27 28.22
C GLN A 115 -0.69 3.29 27.13
N ASN A 116 -0.43 4.55 27.52
CA ASN A 116 -0.07 5.61 26.57
C ASN A 116 1.32 5.37 25.95
N GLY A 117 2.26 4.80 26.71
CA GLY A 117 3.56 4.39 26.19
C GLY A 117 3.43 3.30 25.12
N ILE A 118 2.61 2.27 25.37
CA ILE A 118 2.32 1.19 24.40
C ILE A 118 1.67 1.75 23.13
N LYS A 119 0.67 2.64 23.26
CA LYS A 119 0.04 3.29 22.10
C LYS A 119 1.05 4.04 21.25
N LYS A 120 1.91 4.84 21.87
CA LYS A 120 2.96 5.59 21.18
C LYS A 120 3.96 4.67 20.49
N GLN A 121 4.34 3.56 21.11
CA GLN A 121 5.24 2.58 20.50
C GLN A 121 4.60 1.93 19.28
N ILE A 122 3.33 1.54 19.35
CA ILE A 122 2.62 0.96 18.21
C ILE A 122 2.48 1.99 17.08
N ASP A 123 2.18 3.25 17.41
CA ASP A 123 2.12 4.32 16.39
C ASP A 123 3.49 4.55 15.75
N ASP A 124 4.58 4.51 16.51
CA ASP A 124 5.94 4.59 15.98
C ASP A 124 6.25 3.44 15.02
N ILE A 125 5.91 2.20 15.38
CA ILE A 125 6.08 1.03 14.51
C ILE A 125 5.26 1.18 13.23
N LEU A 126 4.01 1.64 13.33
CA LEU A 126 3.15 1.87 12.17
C LEU A 126 3.74 2.94 11.23
N ASP A 127 4.25 4.04 11.78
CA ASP A 127 4.85 5.12 11.01
C ASP A 127 6.18 4.72 10.35
N GLN A 128 6.89 3.70 10.88
CA GLN A 128 8.07 3.10 10.22
C GLN A 128 7.68 2.19 9.03
N ARG A 129 6.55 1.51 9.12
CA ARG A 129 6.12 0.50 8.14
C ARG A 129 5.21 1.07 7.06
N PHE A 130 4.37 2.06 7.39
CA PHE A 130 3.39 2.65 6.51
C PHE A 130 3.59 4.16 6.38
N THR A 131 3.58 4.66 5.16
CA THR A 131 3.58 6.10 4.90
C THR A 131 2.18 6.53 4.50
N PHE A 132 1.51 7.32 5.35
CA PHE A 132 0.17 7.82 5.09
C PHE A 132 0.20 9.12 4.30
N ILE A 133 -0.53 9.19 3.19
CA ILE A 133 -0.65 10.36 2.32
C ILE A 133 -2.11 10.81 2.25
N ASN A 134 -2.36 12.04 2.70
CA ASN A 134 -3.65 12.65 2.54
C ASN A 134 -3.78 13.33 1.18
N TYR A 135 -4.41 12.67 0.21
CA TYR A 135 -4.57 13.22 -1.14
C TYR A 135 -5.67 14.30 -1.24
N ASN A 136 -6.53 14.48 -0.24
CA ASN A 136 -7.50 15.56 -0.23
C ASN A 136 -6.90 16.90 0.22
N GLY A 137 -5.86 16.87 1.02
CA GLY A 137 -5.14 18.02 1.55
C GLY A 137 -3.81 18.30 0.84
N LEU A 138 -3.64 17.90 -0.42
CA LEU A 138 -2.41 18.14 -1.15
C LEU A 138 -2.18 19.64 -1.36
N SER A 139 -1.00 20.10 -0.99
CA SER A 139 -0.45 21.42 -1.27
C SER A 139 0.87 21.24 -2.05
N THR A 140 1.38 22.32 -2.64
CA THR A 140 2.67 22.29 -3.35
C THR A 140 3.78 21.79 -2.41
N ALA A 141 3.84 22.30 -1.19
CA ALA A 141 4.84 21.90 -0.19
C ALA A 141 4.74 20.41 0.16
N ASN A 142 3.52 19.86 0.31
CA ASN A 142 3.33 18.44 0.57
C ASN A 142 3.73 17.57 -0.62
N MET A 143 3.48 18.04 -1.86
CA MET A 143 3.89 17.35 -3.08
C MET A 143 5.41 17.31 -3.26
N GLU A 144 6.14 18.32 -2.81
CA GLU A 144 7.61 18.36 -2.83
C GLU A 144 8.23 17.37 -1.84
N SER A 145 7.54 17.11 -0.72
CA SER A 145 7.98 16.11 0.27
C SER A 145 7.70 14.66 -0.14
N LEU A 146 6.84 14.43 -1.15
CA LEU A 146 6.56 13.10 -1.67
C LEU A 146 7.62 12.68 -2.69
N PRO A 147 7.87 11.36 -2.84
CA PRO A 147 8.78 10.87 -3.86
C PRO A 147 8.29 11.26 -5.27
N GLU A 148 9.23 11.51 -6.16
CA GLU A 148 8.93 11.81 -7.57
C GLU A 148 8.27 10.64 -8.30
N ASN A 149 8.56 9.42 -7.84
CA ASN A 149 7.94 8.18 -8.30
C ASN A 149 7.75 7.21 -7.11
N PHE A 150 6.97 6.17 -7.31
CA PHE A 150 6.68 5.11 -6.34
C PHE A 150 7.28 3.76 -6.80
N ASP A 151 8.49 3.82 -7.37
CA ASP A 151 9.19 2.64 -7.84
C ASP A 151 9.43 1.66 -6.69
N ASN A 152 9.23 0.38 -6.97
CA ASN A 152 9.39 -0.71 -6.01
C ASN A 152 8.57 -0.52 -4.71
N CYS A 153 7.35 0.02 -4.83
CA CYS A 153 6.47 0.29 -3.71
C CYS A 153 5.15 -0.47 -3.80
N VAL A 154 4.43 -0.51 -2.70
CA VAL A 154 2.99 -0.82 -2.65
C VAL A 154 2.24 0.48 -2.41
N VAL A 155 1.27 0.78 -3.25
CA VAL A 155 0.40 1.95 -3.10
C VAL A 155 -1.03 1.47 -2.88
N ILE A 156 -1.55 1.70 -1.68
CA ILE A 156 -2.95 1.46 -1.34
C ILE A 156 -3.69 2.77 -1.49
N ILE A 157 -4.79 2.77 -2.21
CA ILE A 157 -5.62 3.96 -2.44
C ILE A 157 -7.00 3.68 -1.90
N ASP A 158 -7.29 4.20 -0.72
CA ASP A 158 -8.63 4.09 -0.14
C ASP A 158 -9.55 5.16 -0.74
N GLU A 159 -10.82 4.81 -0.97
CA GLU A 159 -11.79 5.63 -1.69
C GLU A 159 -11.22 6.16 -3.03
N ALA A 160 -10.67 5.24 -3.83
CA ALA A 160 -9.92 5.55 -5.05
C ALA A 160 -10.69 6.46 -6.03
N HIS A 161 -12.03 6.40 -6.05
CA HIS A 161 -12.86 7.29 -6.86
C HIS A 161 -12.61 8.77 -6.58
N ASN A 162 -12.24 9.14 -5.34
CA ASN A 162 -11.92 10.53 -4.99
C ASN A 162 -10.60 11.00 -5.62
N LEU A 163 -9.57 10.14 -5.64
CA LEU A 163 -8.32 10.46 -6.34
C LEU A 163 -8.56 10.59 -7.85
N ILE A 164 -9.26 9.61 -8.43
CA ILE A 164 -9.53 9.53 -9.87
C ILE A 164 -10.43 10.67 -10.36
N GLY A 165 -11.52 10.97 -9.65
CA GLY A 165 -12.45 12.04 -10.03
C GLY A 165 -11.79 13.41 -10.16
N TYR A 166 -10.73 13.66 -9.41
CA TYR A 166 -9.96 14.90 -9.47
C TYR A 166 -8.73 14.80 -10.40
N ALA A 167 -8.19 13.61 -10.65
CA ALA A 167 -7.08 13.41 -11.58
C ALA A 167 -7.47 13.76 -13.04
N ILE A 168 -8.75 13.78 -13.36
CA ILE A 168 -9.29 14.19 -14.67
C ILE A 168 -9.14 15.72 -14.90
N LYS A 169 -8.96 16.50 -13.83
CA LYS A 169 -8.73 17.94 -13.90
C LYS A 169 -7.25 18.24 -13.67
N GLU A 170 -6.74 19.33 -14.25
CA GLU A 170 -5.40 19.81 -13.91
C GLU A 170 -5.35 20.20 -12.43
N SER A 171 -4.67 19.37 -11.63
CA SER A 171 -4.59 19.51 -10.18
C SER A 171 -3.37 18.75 -9.62
N LEU A 172 -2.99 19.03 -8.38
CA LEU A 172 -1.94 18.28 -7.69
C LEU A 172 -2.24 16.77 -7.60
N ARG A 173 -3.51 16.38 -7.59
CA ARG A 173 -3.91 14.97 -7.62
C ARG A 173 -3.64 14.32 -8.98
N LYS A 174 -3.69 15.07 -10.06
CA LYS A 174 -3.25 14.58 -11.37
C LYS A 174 -1.75 14.32 -11.38
N VAL A 175 -0.95 15.22 -10.80
CA VAL A 175 0.49 15.01 -10.65
C VAL A 175 0.77 13.75 -9.83
N LEU A 176 0.06 13.56 -8.71
CA LEU A 176 0.19 12.35 -7.90
C LEU A 176 -0.20 11.09 -8.68
N TYR A 177 -1.32 11.15 -9.41
CA TYR A 177 -1.76 10.06 -10.30
C TYR A 177 -0.67 9.71 -11.34
N ASP A 178 -0.11 10.71 -12.02
CA ASP A 178 0.90 10.52 -13.05
C ASP A 178 2.20 9.94 -12.46
N ARG A 179 2.60 10.35 -11.25
CA ARG A 179 3.75 9.76 -10.53
C ARG A 179 3.53 8.27 -10.27
N ILE A 180 2.33 7.89 -9.77
CA ILE A 180 1.99 6.49 -9.51
C ILE A 180 1.91 5.72 -10.84
N TYR A 181 1.24 6.29 -11.86
CA TYR A 181 1.04 5.65 -13.15
C TYR A 181 2.37 5.28 -13.83
N ASN A 182 3.36 6.18 -13.79
CA ASN A 182 4.65 5.99 -14.44
C ASN A 182 5.66 5.19 -13.59
N SER A 183 5.31 4.82 -12.37
CA SER A 183 6.22 4.09 -11.47
C SER A 183 6.43 2.64 -11.93
N ARG A 184 7.67 2.16 -11.76
CA ARG A 184 8.08 0.80 -12.13
C ARG A 184 8.01 -0.12 -10.92
N ASP A 185 7.66 -1.40 -11.16
CA ASP A 185 7.51 -2.42 -10.10
C ASP A 185 6.65 -1.95 -8.90
N CYS A 186 5.68 -1.07 -9.17
CA CYS A 186 4.73 -0.55 -8.20
C CYS A 186 3.49 -1.46 -8.16
N LYS A 187 3.15 -2.00 -7.00
CA LYS A 187 1.90 -2.76 -6.80
C LYS A 187 0.82 -1.82 -6.27
N ILE A 188 -0.35 -1.84 -6.87
CA ILE A 188 -1.44 -0.90 -6.56
C ILE A 188 -2.65 -1.66 -6.05
N VAL A 189 -3.18 -1.24 -4.91
CA VAL A 189 -4.43 -1.76 -4.36
C VAL A 189 -5.42 -0.59 -4.24
N ALA A 190 -6.41 -0.56 -5.11
CA ALA A 190 -7.47 0.44 -5.07
C ALA A 190 -8.70 -0.10 -4.35
N LEU A 191 -9.21 0.65 -3.37
CA LEU A 191 -10.43 0.33 -2.64
C LEU A 191 -11.51 1.33 -3.05
N SER A 192 -12.66 0.84 -3.44
CA SER A 192 -13.82 1.69 -3.70
C SER A 192 -15.11 0.88 -3.61
N GLY A 193 -16.13 1.46 -2.98
CA GLY A 193 -17.51 0.98 -3.09
C GLY A 193 -18.23 1.53 -4.32
N THR A 194 -17.67 2.56 -4.96
CA THR A 194 -18.24 3.28 -6.11
C THR A 194 -17.12 3.69 -7.06
N PRO A 195 -16.62 2.79 -7.95
CA PRO A 195 -15.43 3.04 -8.77
C PRO A 195 -15.62 4.15 -9.81
N ALA A 196 -16.86 4.51 -10.13
CA ALA A 196 -17.21 5.69 -10.94
C ALA A 196 -18.40 6.41 -10.33
N VAL A 197 -18.23 7.68 -10.01
CA VAL A 197 -19.27 8.49 -9.35
C VAL A 197 -19.87 9.49 -10.33
N ASN A 198 -19.03 10.23 -11.06
CA ASN A 198 -19.49 11.38 -11.85
C ASN A 198 -19.53 11.09 -13.36
N ARG A 199 -18.59 10.33 -13.89
CA ARG A 199 -18.43 10.12 -15.34
C ARG A 199 -17.91 8.72 -15.64
N PRO A 200 -18.41 8.04 -16.71
CA PRO A 200 -17.93 6.71 -17.12
C PRO A 200 -16.41 6.63 -17.36
N ARG A 201 -15.78 7.72 -17.82
CA ARG A 201 -14.34 7.79 -18.06
C ARG A 201 -13.49 7.62 -16.78
N GLU A 202 -14.05 7.79 -15.58
CA GLU A 202 -13.35 7.57 -14.32
C GLU A 202 -12.90 6.11 -14.21
N ILE A 203 -13.71 5.16 -14.70
CA ILE A 203 -13.35 3.74 -14.77
C ILE A 203 -12.11 3.53 -15.64
N ALA A 204 -12.02 4.22 -16.78
CA ALA A 204 -10.85 4.10 -17.65
C ALA A 204 -9.57 4.58 -16.98
N TYR A 205 -9.61 5.72 -16.26
CA TYR A 205 -8.46 6.19 -15.48
C TYR A 205 -8.07 5.21 -14.37
N LEU A 206 -9.05 4.64 -13.66
CA LEU A 206 -8.80 3.66 -12.62
C LEU A 206 -8.15 2.39 -13.20
N MET A 207 -8.71 1.86 -14.30
CA MET A 207 -8.18 0.67 -14.95
C MET A 207 -6.78 0.90 -15.54
N ASN A 208 -6.54 2.07 -16.13
CA ASN A 208 -5.21 2.45 -16.58
C ASN A 208 -4.20 2.50 -15.44
N LEU A 209 -4.59 3.05 -14.28
CA LEU A 209 -3.73 3.09 -13.10
C LEU A 209 -3.36 1.68 -12.64
N LEU A 210 -4.35 0.78 -12.57
CA LEU A 210 -4.16 -0.60 -12.14
C LEU A 210 -3.36 -1.44 -13.14
N ARG A 211 -3.50 -1.17 -14.42
CA ARG A 211 -2.76 -1.86 -15.49
C ARG A 211 -1.35 -1.30 -15.65
N GLY A 212 -1.19 0.01 -15.59
CA GLY A 212 0.06 0.72 -15.86
C GLY A 212 0.23 1.06 -17.35
N PRO A 213 1.39 1.63 -17.72
CA PRO A 213 1.74 1.96 -19.11
C PRO A 213 1.69 0.73 -20.01
N ILE A 214 1.20 0.92 -21.23
CA ILE A 214 1.13 -0.11 -22.26
C ILE A 214 2.13 0.28 -23.34
N GLU A 215 3.00 -0.63 -23.68
CA GLU A 215 3.83 -0.50 -24.86
C GLU A 215 3.10 -1.14 -26.05
N ARG A 216 2.92 -0.37 -27.11
CA ARG A 216 2.32 -0.86 -28.37
C ARG A 216 3.42 -1.07 -29.39
N ILE A 217 3.65 -2.33 -29.76
CA ILE A 217 4.58 -2.70 -30.82
C ILE A 217 3.77 -2.95 -32.08
N SER A 218 4.02 -2.18 -33.15
CA SER A 218 3.41 -2.41 -34.47
C SER A 218 4.42 -3.11 -35.37
N ILE A 219 4.12 -4.31 -35.77
CA ILE A 219 4.96 -5.12 -36.68
C ILE A 219 4.32 -5.08 -38.03
N PRO A 220 4.92 -4.39 -39.03
CA PRO A 220 4.42 -4.40 -40.42
C PRO A 220 4.64 -5.78 -41.01
N MET A 221 3.56 -6.40 -41.43
CA MET A 221 3.60 -7.73 -42.07
C MET A 221 3.22 -7.63 -43.53
N LYS A 222 3.94 -8.35 -44.39
CA LYS A 222 3.51 -8.52 -45.77
C LYS A 222 2.39 -9.54 -45.81
N ALA A 223 1.32 -9.24 -46.54
CA ALA A 223 0.27 -10.22 -46.80
C ALA A 223 0.88 -11.45 -47.48
N ALA A 224 0.76 -12.60 -46.85
CA ALA A 224 1.15 -13.88 -47.42
C ALA A 224 -0.11 -14.53 -48.02
N SER A 225 0.07 -15.25 -49.10
CA SER A 225 -1.03 -15.99 -49.78
C SER A 225 -1.56 -17.16 -48.92
N SER A 226 -0.75 -17.64 -47.98
CA SER A 226 -1.15 -18.64 -46.98
C SER A 226 -0.25 -18.54 -45.75
N TRP A 227 -0.81 -18.79 -44.57
CA TRP A 227 -0.10 -18.97 -43.32
C TRP A 227 -0.13 -20.44 -42.95
N ASP A 228 1.01 -21.09 -42.90
CA ASP A 228 1.10 -22.47 -42.44
C ASP A 228 1.35 -22.52 -40.90
N GLU A 229 1.07 -23.68 -40.32
CA GLU A 229 1.19 -23.89 -38.86
C GLU A 229 2.61 -23.66 -38.32
N PRO A 230 3.72 -24.06 -39.00
CA PRO A 230 5.08 -23.77 -38.57
C PRO A 230 5.40 -22.27 -38.53
N LEU A 231 4.94 -21.50 -39.52
CA LEU A 231 5.15 -20.06 -39.62
C LEU A 231 4.41 -19.34 -38.49
N MET A 232 3.15 -19.72 -38.23
CA MET A 232 2.35 -19.21 -37.12
C MET A 232 2.98 -19.54 -35.78
N THR A 233 3.41 -20.76 -35.56
CA THR A 233 4.07 -21.20 -34.33
C THR A 233 5.37 -20.43 -34.10
N GLY A 234 6.18 -20.22 -35.15
CA GLY A 234 7.40 -19.40 -35.04
C GLY A 234 7.12 -17.95 -34.70
N PHE A 235 6.10 -17.35 -35.28
CA PHE A 235 5.66 -16.00 -35.03
C PHE A 235 5.19 -15.82 -33.57
N PHE A 236 4.28 -16.70 -33.10
CA PHE A 236 3.80 -16.63 -31.69
C PHE A 236 4.88 -16.88 -30.65
N ARG A 237 5.91 -17.69 -30.94
CA ARG A 237 7.07 -17.87 -30.08
C ARG A 237 7.86 -16.56 -29.88
N GLN A 238 7.97 -15.73 -30.91
CA GLN A 238 8.63 -14.44 -30.82
C GLN A 238 7.80 -13.41 -30.05
N LEU A 239 6.49 -13.60 -29.98
CA LEU A 239 5.54 -12.72 -29.31
C LEU A 239 5.13 -13.19 -27.90
N LYS A 240 5.81 -14.21 -27.35
CA LYS A 240 5.45 -14.83 -26.07
C LYS A 240 5.44 -13.87 -24.88
N ASP A 241 6.18 -12.77 -24.97
CA ASP A 241 6.27 -11.75 -23.93
C ASP A 241 5.30 -10.58 -24.15
N ILE A 242 4.38 -10.69 -25.11
CA ILE A 242 3.36 -9.69 -25.41
C ILE A 242 2.02 -10.15 -24.83
N ASP A 243 1.45 -9.36 -23.91
CA ASP A 243 0.22 -9.70 -23.19
C ASP A 243 -1.03 -9.79 -24.08
N THR A 244 -1.10 -8.99 -25.16
CA THR A 244 -2.25 -8.92 -26.05
C THR A 244 -1.82 -8.69 -27.47
N ILE A 245 -2.33 -9.49 -28.41
CA ILE A 245 -2.08 -9.35 -29.85
C ILE A 245 -3.40 -8.99 -30.50
N GLU A 246 -3.42 -7.87 -31.23
CA GLU A 246 -4.54 -7.44 -32.07
C GLU A 246 -4.15 -7.58 -33.57
N PHE A 247 -5.02 -8.19 -34.38
CA PHE A 247 -4.84 -8.39 -35.83
C PHE A 247 -5.71 -7.44 -36.61
#